data_4bd3a09c261540a6deb95c03a8a19e30
#
_entry.id   4bd3a09c261540a6deb95c03a8a19e30
#
_cell.length_a   1.000
_cell.length_b   1.000
_cell.length_c   1.000
_cell.angle_alpha   90.00
_cell.angle_beta   90.00
_cell.angle_gamma   90.00
#
_symmetry.space_group_name_H-M   'P 1'
#
loop_
_entity.id
_entity.type
_entity.pdbx_description
1 polymer ?
#
loop_
_entity_poly.entity_id
_entity_poly.type
_entity_poly.pdbx_seq_one_letter_code
_entity_poly.pdbx_strand_id
1 'polypeptide(L)'
;MFTFLSCCICFSASVIGAICGIGGGVIIKPVLDAFHIMDIAVINFLSGCTVFSMTSYSVIRSRQSGSRQSGESHIETRTGFPLALGAALGGLLGKHLFFLVSSLFANKDQAGAVQASILLLVTAGTLLYTIYKERIRTLRISNAASCILVGAALGTMSAFLGIGGGPINLVVLFYFFSMDTKTAAENSLYIIFFSQATSLIASAVTKSIPSFPVLMLVFMVLCGIGGGMLGRSVNKKLPAKHVDRLFIGLMVVIMLICIYNVCNYTG
;
A
#
# COMPACT_ATOMS: atom_id res chain seq x y z
N MET A 1 -8.36 -5.03 25.07
CA MET A 1 -7.11 -5.69 24.68
C MET A 1 -6.87 -5.64 23.15
N PHE A 2 -7.80 -6.07 22.33
CA PHE A 2 -7.64 -6.09 20.85
C PHE A 2 -7.44 -4.71 20.22
N THR A 3 -8.17 -3.68 20.64
CA THR A 3 -8.00 -2.31 20.11
C THR A 3 -6.58 -1.82 20.36
N PHE A 4 -6.02 -2.07 21.54
CA PHE A 4 -4.64 -1.67 21.84
C PHE A 4 -3.62 -2.41 20.96
N LEU A 5 -3.79 -3.72 20.77
CA LEU A 5 -2.92 -4.51 19.89
C LEU A 5 -2.99 -3.99 18.44
N SER A 6 -4.20 -3.76 17.93
CA SER A 6 -4.40 -3.20 16.58
C SER A 6 -3.75 -1.81 16.43
N CYS A 7 -3.80 -0.97 17.45
CA CYS A 7 -3.12 0.34 17.46
C CYS A 7 -1.60 0.20 17.37
N CYS A 8 -1.01 -0.71 18.16
CA CYS A 8 0.43 -0.96 18.12
C CYS A 8 0.87 -1.48 16.75
N ILE A 9 0.11 -2.42 16.17
CA ILE A 9 0.35 -2.95 14.83
C ILE A 9 0.25 -1.81 13.80
N CYS A 10 -0.83 -1.01 13.82
CA CYS A 10 -1.04 0.08 12.89
C CYS A 10 0.05 1.15 12.98
N PHE A 11 0.46 1.52 14.19
CA PHE A 11 1.53 2.50 14.38
C PHE A 11 2.86 2.00 13.81
N SER A 12 3.29 0.79 14.22
CA SER A 12 4.54 0.19 13.76
C SER A 12 4.55 -0.04 12.26
N ALA A 13 3.44 -0.56 11.71
CA ALA A 13 3.26 -0.78 10.28
C ALA A 13 3.28 0.53 9.48
N SER A 14 2.68 1.60 10.01
CA SER A 14 2.68 2.91 9.37
C SER A 14 4.07 3.57 9.41
N VAL A 15 4.84 3.39 10.50
CA VAL A 15 6.24 3.84 10.56
C VAL A 15 7.07 3.16 9.48
N ILE A 16 7.05 1.82 9.45
CA ILE A 16 7.85 1.04 8.49
C ILE A 16 7.36 1.29 7.06
N GLY A 17 6.05 1.31 6.85
CA GLY A 17 5.42 1.57 5.56
C GLY A 17 5.76 2.95 5.00
N ALA A 18 5.85 3.99 5.85
CA ALA A 18 6.26 5.33 5.46
C ALA A 18 7.76 5.43 5.19
N ILE A 19 8.61 4.69 5.92
CA ILE A 19 10.05 4.62 5.67
C ILE A 19 10.31 3.99 4.29
N CYS A 20 9.66 2.86 3.99
CA CYS A 20 9.85 2.12 2.75
C CYS A 20 9.04 2.69 1.57
N GLY A 21 8.03 3.53 1.81
CA GLY A 21 7.17 4.06 0.73
C GLY A 21 6.13 3.07 0.19
N ILE A 22 5.80 2.02 0.94
CA ILE A 22 4.86 0.96 0.52
C ILE A 22 3.47 1.09 1.14
N GLY A 23 3.29 2.05 2.04
CA GLY A 23 2.06 2.14 2.83
C GLY A 23 2.00 1.08 3.95
N GLY A 24 1.38 1.43 5.08
CA GLY A 24 1.28 0.51 6.22
C GLY A 24 0.36 -0.69 5.99
N GLY A 25 -0.54 -0.61 5.01
CA GLY A 25 -1.58 -1.63 4.78
C GLY A 25 -1.06 -3.01 4.43
N VAL A 26 0.10 -3.08 3.78
CA VAL A 26 0.78 -4.34 3.44
C VAL A 26 1.16 -5.14 4.69
N ILE A 27 1.34 -4.48 5.81
CA ILE A 27 1.64 -5.12 7.10
C ILE A 27 0.35 -5.25 7.91
N ILE A 28 -0.44 -4.17 8.00
CA ILE A 28 -1.66 -4.13 8.83
C ILE A 28 -2.60 -5.26 8.45
N LYS A 29 -2.88 -5.41 7.14
CA LYS A 29 -3.85 -6.39 6.69
C LYS A 29 -3.44 -7.83 6.99
N PRO A 30 -2.28 -8.36 6.52
CA PRO A 30 -1.91 -9.75 6.79
C PRO A 30 -1.77 -10.06 8.28
N VAL A 31 -1.31 -9.10 9.08
CA VAL A 31 -1.17 -9.28 10.52
C VAL A 31 -2.52 -9.35 11.20
N LEU A 32 -3.45 -8.42 10.91
CA LEU A 32 -4.80 -8.47 11.50
C LEU A 32 -5.59 -9.69 11.02
N ASP A 33 -5.36 -10.10 9.78
CA ASP A 33 -5.97 -11.28 9.18
C ASP A 33 -5.50 -12.57 9.89
N ALA A 34 -4.21 -12.67 10.22
CA ALA A 34 -3.64 -13.81 10.95
C ALA A 34 -4.26 -14.04 12.34
N PHE A 35 -4.85 -13.01 12.95
CA PHE A 35 -5.54 -13.13 14.23
C PHE A 35 -6.99 -13.62 14.10
N HIS A 36 -7.57 -13.70 12.91
CA HIS A 36 -8.97 -14.11 12.63
C HIS A 36 -10.03 -13.45 13.54
N ILE A 37 -9.81 -12.17 13.92
CA ILE A 37 -10.67 -11.46 14.88
C ILE A 37 -11.84 -10.77 14.17
N MET A 38 -11.69 -10.44 12.89
CA MET A 38 -12.64 -9.63 12.14
C MET A 38 -12.78 -10.15 10.71
N ASP A 39 -13.95 -9.90 10.12
CA ASP A 39 -14.18 -10.17 8.70
C ASP A 39 -13.16 -9.43 7.82
N ILE A 40 -12.70 -10.08 6.75
CA ILE A 40 -11.74 -9.54 5.77
C ILE A 40 -12.21 -8.20 5.20
N ALA A 41 -13.54 -8.04 4.97
CA ALA A 41 -14.09 -6.77 4.50
C ALA A 41 -13.87 -5.62 5.48
N VAL A 42 -13.97 -5.90 6.79
CA VAL A 42 -13.71 -4.92 7.86
C VAL A 42 -12.23 -4.59 7.91
N ILE A 43 -11.36 -5.60 7.89
CA ILE A 43 -9.90 -5.41 7.88
C ILE A 43 -9.48 -4.56 6.67
N ASN A 44 -9.98 -4.87 5.48
CA ASN A 44 -9.70 -4.12 4.25
C ASN A 44 -10.13 -2.66 4.37
N PHE A 45 -11.31 -2.39 4.93
CA PHE A 45 -11.82 -1.03 5.10
C PHE A 45 -11.01 -0.23 6.13
N LEU A 46 -10.78 -0.79 7.32
CA LEU A 46 -9.99 -0.15 8.39
C LEU A 46 -8.54 0.11 7.96
N SER A 47 -7.90 -0.89 7.33
CA SER A 47 -6.56 -0.74 6.77
C SER A 47 -6.53 0.34 5.69
N GLY A 48 -7.51 0.36 4.78
CA GLY A 48 -7.65 1.39 3.75
C GLY A 48 -7.74 2.79 4.32
N CYS A 49 -8.59 3.01 5.34
CA CYS A 49 -8.72 4.31 6.03
C CYS A 49 -7.41 4.73 6.71
N THR A 50 -6.73 3.79 7.38
CA THR A 50 -5.45 4.05 8.05
C THR A 50 -4.37 4.45 7.04
N VAL A 51 -4.25 3.70 5.94
CA VAL A 51 -3.28 3.99 4.87
C VAL A 51 -3.60 5.31 4.17
N PHE A 52 -4.87 5.58 3.88
CA PHE A 52 -5.28 6.85 3.30
C PHE A 52 -4.88 8.04 4.19
N SER A 53 -5.12 7.96 5.49
CA SER A 53 -4.77 9.01 6.44
C SER A 53 -3.26 9.24 6.53
N MET A 54 -2.48 8.15 6.59
CA MET A 54 -1.02 8.19 6.59
C MET A 54 -0.47 8.81 5.29
N THR A 55 -0.98 8.38 4.12
CA THR A 55 -0.52 8.88 2.82
C THR A 55 -0.97 10.30 2.57
N SER A 56 -2.16 10.71 3.05
CA SER A 56 -2.62 12.11 3.02
C SER A 56 -1.62 13.03 3.71
N TYR A 57 -1.21 12.69 4.93
CA TYR A 57 -0.19 13.45 5.64
C TYR A 57 1.13 13.50 4.84
N SER A 58 1.58 12.36 4.33
CA SER A 58 2.85 12.25 3.59
C SER A 58 2.84 13.11 2.33
N VAL A 59 1.75 13.09 1.55
CA VAL A 59 1.58 13.86 0.31
C VAL A 59 1.51 15.36 0.59
N ILE A 60 0.70 15.79 1.58
CA ILE A 60 0.59 17.21 1.97
C ILE A 60 1.97 17.75 2.39
N ARG A 61 2.68 16.99 3.19
CA ARG A 61 4.00 17.41 3.69
C ARG A 61 5.07 17.40 2.62
N SER A 62 5.00 16.48 1.65
CA SER A 62 5.91 16.46 0.49
C SER A 62 5.75 17.72 -0.36
N ARG A 63 4.51 18.09 -0.68
CA ARG A 63 4.22 19.32 -1.43
C ARG A 63 4.67 20.59 -0.70
N GLN A 64 4.47 20.66 0.62
CA GLN A 64 4.91 21.82 1.42
C GLN A 64 6.43 21.94 1.49
N SER A 65 7.16 20.82 1.53
CA SER A 65 8.63 20.81 1.56
C SER A 65 9.21 21.27 0.20
N GLY A 66 8.65 20.85 -0.92
CA GLY A 66 9.07 21.28 -2.25
C GLY A 66 8.85 22.76 -2.53
N SER A 67 7.89 23.41 -1.84
CA SER A 67 7.62 24.85 -1.96
C SER A 67 8.55 25.73 -1.11
N ARG A 68 9.18 25.18 -0.05
CA ARG A 68 9.97 25.93 0.93
C ARG A 68 11.50 25.81 0.81
N GLN A 69 12.00 24.78 0.18
CA GLN A 69 13.45 24.58 -0.03
C GLN A 69 13.70 24.20 -1.48
N SER A 70 14.28 25.11 -2.21
CA SER A 70 14.97 24.94 -3.51
C SER A 70 14.80 23.56 -4.20
N GLY A 71 13.75 23.37 -4.97
CA GLY A 71 13.81 22.49 -6.14
C GLY A 71 13.63 20.98 -5.96
N GLU A 72 13.53 20.43 -4.78
CA GLU A 72 13.44 18.98 -4.61
C GLU A 72 12.08 18.53 -4.03
N SER A 73 11.00 18.73 -4.77
CA SER A 73 9.87 17.80 -4.62
C SER A 73 10.21 16.59 -5.50
N HIS A 74 10.50 15.46 -4.89
CA HIS A 74 10.77 14.20 -5.59
C HIS A 74 9.52 13.61 -6.29
N ILE A 75 8.38 14.28 -6.22
CA ILE A 75 7.20 13.94 -7.02
C ILE A 75 7.40 14.56 -8.40
N GLU A 76 7.87 13.77 -9.36
CA GLU A 76 7.92 14.16 -10.75
C GLU A 76 6.51 14.42 -11.27
N THR A 77 6.12 15.69 -11.39
CA THR A 77 4.77 16.08 -11.82
C THR A 77 4.42 15.54 -13.21
N ARG A 78 5.41 15.36 -14.07
CA ARG A 78 5.23 14.90 -15.45
C ARG A 78 4.83 13.43 -15.54
N THR A 79 5.37 12.58 -14.67
CA THR A 79 5.09 11.13 -14.62
C THR A 79 4.15 10.78 -13.46
N GLY A 80 4.27 11.45 -12.32
CA GLY A 80 3.49 11.20 -11.12
C GLY A 80 2.00 11.54 -11.26
N PHE A 81 1.64 12.63 -11.97
CA PHE A 81 0.23 12.99 -12.15
C PHE A 81 -0.54 11.99 -13.03
N PRO A 82 -0.04 11.59 -14.23
CA PRO A 82 -0.70 10.54 -15.02
C PRO A 82 -0.78 9.19 -14.30
N LEU A 83 0.27 8.81 -13.56
CA LEU A 83 0.26 7.61 -12.71
C LEU A 83 -0.83 7.66 -11.64
N ALA A 84 -0.96 8.80 -10.96
CA ALA A 84 -1.98 9.00 -9.93
C ALA A 84 -3.40 8.97 -10.51
N LEU A 85 -3.61 9.57 -11.69
CA LEU A 85 -4.88 9.51 -12.40
C LEU A 85 -5.24 8.07 -12.77
N GLY A 86 -4.29 7.32 -13.32
CA GLY A 86 -4.44 5.90 -13.58
C GLY A 86 -4.76 5.12 -12.30
N ALA A 87 -4.04 5.37 -11.22
CA ALA A 87 -4.26 4.69 -9.94
C ALA A 87 -5.63 5.01 -9.31
N ALA A 88 -6.15 6.22 -9.53
CA ALA A 88 -7.51 6.58 -9.14
C ALA A 88 -8.55 5.72 -9.88
N LEU A 89 -8.42 5.59 -11.20
CA LEU A 89 -9.28 4.71 -12.01
C LEU A 89 -9.13 3.25 -11.60
N GLY A 90 -7.90 2.80 -11.42
CA GLY A 90 -7.58 1.45 -10.95
C GLY A 90 -8.15 1.17 -9.55
N GLY A 91 -8.17 2.16 -8.66
CA GLY A 91 -8.77 2.03 -7.34
C GLY A 91 -10.25 1.67 -7.38
N LEU A 92 -11.00 2.27 -8.31
CA LEU A 92 -12.41 1.93 -8.57
C LEU A 92 -12.54 0.50 -9.12
N LEU A 93 -11.75 0.16 -10.14
CA LEU A 93 -11.76 -1.17 -10.77
C LEU A 93 -11.38 -2.26 -9.77
N GLY A 94 -10.34 -2.06 -8.98
CA GLY A 94 -9.88 -3.03 -7.99
C GLY A 94 -10.90 -3.29 -6.89
N LYS A 95 -11.62 -2.25 -6.46
CA LYS A 95 -12.72 -2.41 -5.50
C LYS A 95 -13.86 -3.23 -6.09
N HIS A 96 -14.24 -2.93 -7.34
CA HIS A 96 -15.28 -3.69 -8.05
C HIS A 96 -14.86 -5.14 -8.24
N LEU A 97 -13.61 -5.38 -8.64
CA LEU A 97 -13.06 -6.72 -8.81
C LEU A 97 -13.07 -7.50 -7.48
N PHE A 98 -12.75 -6.84 -6.37
CA PHE A 98 -12.83 -7.48 -5.05
C PHE A 98 -14.26 -7.95 -4.74
N PHE A 99 -15.27 -7.13 -4.99
CA PHE A 99 -16.66 -7.53 -4.79
C PHE A 99 -17.08 -8.68 -5.71
N LEU A 100 -16.69 -8.61 -6.98
CA LEU A 100 -16.96 -9.68 -7.94
C LEU A 100 -16.36 -11.01 -7.48
N VAL A 101 -15.07 -11.01 -7.14
CA VAL A 101 -14.38 -12.22 -6.65
C VAL A 101 -15.02 -12.71 -5.35
N SER A 102 -15.31 -11.79 -4.42
CA SER A 102 -15.94 -12.15 -3.14
C SER A 102 -17.34 -12.74 -3.31
N SER A 103 -18.08 -12.33 -4.36
CA SER A 103 -19.40 -12.87 -4.65
C SER A 103 -19.38 -14.25 -5.33
N LEU A 104 -18.26 -14.65 -5.92
CA LEU A 104 -18.10 -15.99 -6.52
C LEU A 104 -17.90 -17.10 -5.48
N PHE A 105 -17.50 -16.74 -4.27
CA PHE A 105 -17.25 -17.69 -3.20
C PHE A 105 -18.39 -17.69 -2.17
N ALA A 106 -18.89 -18.88 -1.83
CA ALA A 106 -19.90 -19.04 -0.79
C ALA A 106 -19.36 -18.73 0.62
N ASN A 107 -18.05 -18.94 0.83
CA ASN A 107 -17.36 -18.65 2.07
C ASN A 107 -16.43 -17.44 1.90
N LYS A 108 -16.55 -16.45 2.79
CA LYS A 108 -15.72 -15.25 2.83
C LYS A 108 -14.23 -15.56 3.03
N ASP A 109 -13.90 -16.66 3.70
CA ASP A 109 -12.52 -17.08 3.96
C ASP A 109 -11.79 -17.44 2.66
N GLN A 110 -12.49 -17.97 1.67
CA GLN A 110 -11.92 -18.27 0.35
C GLN A 110 -11.46 -17.03 -0.39
N ALA A 111 -12.18 -15.91 -0.26
CA ALA A 111 -11.75 -14.64 -0.82
C ALA A 111 -10.47 -14.12 -0.14
N GLY A 112 -10.33 -14.38 1.17
CA GLY A 112 -9.10 -14.11 1.92
C GLY A 112 -7.92 -14.95 1.47
N ALA A 113 -8.13 -16.25 1.27
CA ALA A 113 -7.12 -17.15 0.75
C ALA A 113 -6.60 -16.70 -0.62
N VAL A 114 -7.50 -16.28 -1.53
CA VAL A 114 -7.12 -15.75 -2.86
C VAL A 114 -6.29 -14.48 -2.70
N GLN A 115 -6.72 -13.53 -1.87
CA GLN A 115 -5.96 -12.30 -1.64
C GLN A 115 -4.58 -12.57 -1.01
N ALA A 116 -4.50 -13.46 -0.02
CA ALA A 116 -3.24 -13.85 0.63
C ALA A 116 -2.29 -14.55 -0.35
N SER A 117 -2.80 -15.43 -1.21
CA SER A 117 -2.02 -16.12 -2.23
C SER A 117 -1.47 -15.15 -3.28
N ILE A 118 -2.30 -14.22 -3.77
CA ILE A 118 -1.86 -13.20 -4.73
C ILE A 118 -0.83 -12.28 -4.08
N LEU A 119 -1.04 -11.86 -2.83
CA LEU A 119 -0.08 -11.04 -2.10
C LEU A 119 1.25 -11.77 -1.90
N LEU A 120 1.23 -13.05 -1.59
CA LEU A 120 2.42 -13.89 -1.47
C LEU A 120 3.21 -13.91 -2.79
N LEU A 121 2.55 -14.18 -3.92
CA LEU A 121 3.18 -14.22 -5.24
C LEU A 121 3.78 -12.85 -5.63
N VAL A 122 3.02 -11.77 -5.42
CA VAL A 122 3.47 -10.41 -5.70
C VAL A 122 4.66 -10.04 -4.82
N THR A 123 4.62 -10.38 -3.54
CA THR A 123 5.71 -10.08 -2.60
C THR A 123 6.96 -10.89 -2.92
N ALA A 124 6.81 -12.18 -3.29
CA ALA A 124 7.92 -13.03 -3.72
C ALA A 124 8.59 -12.49 -4.99
N GLY A 125 7.79 -12.13 -6.01
CA GLY A 125 8.30 -11.52 -7.24
C GLY A 125 9.00 -10.18 -6.99
N THR A 126 8.46 -9.36 -6.09
CA THR A 126 9.06 -8.08 -5.68
C THR A 126 10.38 -8.29 -4.95
N LEU A 127 10.45 -9.25 -4.03
CA LEU A 127 11.66 -9.59 -3.31
C LEU A 127 12.77 -10.03 -4.27
N LEU A 128 12.43 -10.95 -5.18
CA LEU A 128 13.35 -11.45 -6.19
C LEU A 128 13.88 -10.30 -7.07
N TYR A 129 12.99 -9.44 -7.57
CA TYR A 129 13.39 -8.27 -8.34
C TYR A 129 14.30 -7.34 -7.53
N THR A 130 13.98 -7.06 -6.26
CA THR A 130 14.74 -6.14 -5.41
C THR A 130 16.16 -6.63 -5.14
N ILE A 131 16.34 -7.95 -4.99
CA ILE A 131 17.67 -8.56 -4.82
C ILE A 131 18.52 -8.40 -6.08
N TYR A 132 17.91 -8.54 -7.27
CA TYR A 132 18.62 -8.50 -8.54
C TYR A 132 18.53 -7.15 -9.28
N LYS A 133 17.91 -6.12 -8.67
CA LYS A 133 17.62 -4.83 -9.34
C LYS A 133 18.82 -4.16 -9.98
N GLU A 134 20.02 -4.31 -9.39
CA GLU A 134 21.28 -3.71 -9.93
C GLU A 134 21.74 -4.36 -11.25
N ARG A 135 21.28 -5.60 -11.55
CA ARG A 135 21.61 -6.33 -12.77
C ARG A 135 20.56 -6.14 -13.89
N ILE A 136 19.41 -5.58 -13.57
CA ILE A 136 18.28 -5.45 -14.49
C ILE A 136 18.32 -4.07 -15.14
N ARG A 137 18.30 -4.04 -16.48
CA ARG A 137 18.17 -2.78 -17.22
C ARG A 137 16.77 -2.23 -17.03
N THR A 138 16.67 -0.97 -16.66
CA THR A 138 15.42 -0.27 -16.43
C THR A 138 14.96 0.45 -17.70
N LEU A 139 13.64 0.57 -17.84
CA LEU A 139 13.01 1.36 -18.88
C LEU A 139 12.85 2.81 -18.39
N ARG A 140 12.83 3.78 -19.32
CA ARG A 140 12.59 5.20 -19.00
C ARG A 140 11.33 5.66 -19.72
N ILE A 141 10.18 5.16 -19.26
CA ILE A 141 8.90 5.50 -19.85
C ILE A 141 8.52 6.92 -19.43
N SER A 142 8.20 7.76 -20.43
CA SER A 142 7.75 9.14 -20.21
C SER A 142 6.40 9.45 -20.88
N ASN A 143 5.82 8.47 -21.61
CA ASN A 143 4.55 8.65 -22.29
C ASN A 143 3.38 8.65 -21.28
N ALA A 144 2.54 9.69 -21.30
CA ALA A 144 1.41 9.83 -20.40
C ALA A 144 0.41 8.67 -20.46
N ALA A 145 0.14 8.11 -21.65
CA ALA A 145 -0.76 6.98 -21.81
C ALA A 145 -0.23 5.73 -21.09
N SER A 146 1.07 5.43 -21.23
CA SER A 146 1.72 4.32 -20.52
C SER A 146 1.73 4.54 -19.02
N CYS A 147 1.93 5.78 -18.55
CA CYS A 147 1.85 6.11 -17.12
C CYS A 147 0.45 5.85 -16.56
N ILE A 148 -0.61 6.24 -17.30
CA ILE A 148 -2.00 5.98 -16.88
C ILE A 148 -2.29 4.48 -16.81
N LEU A 149 -1.86 3.69 -17.81
CA LEU A 149 -2.05 2.24 -17.83
C LEU A 149 -1.33 1.56 -16.64
N VAL A 150 -0.07 1.92 -16.42
CA VAL A 150 0.71 1.39 -15.29
C VAL A 150 0.07 1.81 -13.97
N GLY A 151 -0.33 3.07 -13.84
CA GLY A 151 -1.04 3.57 -12.67
C GLY A 151 -2.34 2.82 -12.42
N ALA A 152 -3.14 2.56 -13.48
CA ALA A 152 -4.38 1.80 -13.38
C ALA A 152 -4.14 0.36 -12.91
N ALA A 153 -3.14 -0.31 -13.43
CA ALA A 153 -2.75 -1.66 -12.98
C ALA A 153 -2.36 -1.66 -11.48
N LEU A 154 -1.51 -0.71 -11.06
CA LEU A 154 -1.08 -0.57 -9.68
C LEU A 154 -2.25 -0.23 -8.75
N GLY A 155 -3.13 0.68 -9.16
CA GLY A 155 -4.32 1.05 -8.39
C GLY A 155 -5.30 -0.11 -8.24
N THR A 156 -5.50 -0.89 -9.31
CA THR A 156 -6.37 -2.09 -9.30
C THR A 156 -5.83 -3.13 -8.32
N MET A 157 -4.55 -3.46 -8.41
CA MET A 157 -3.90 -4.40 -7.48
C MET A 157 -3.97 -3.91 -6.03
N SER A 158 -3.69 -2.63 -5.82
CA SER A 158 -3.73 -1.98 -4.50
C SER A 158 -5.11 -2.09 -3.85
N ALA A 159 -6.15 -1.72 -4.58
CA ALA A 159 -7.52 -1.72 -4.08
C ALA A 159 -8.11 -3.14 -3.96
N PHE A 160 -7.79 -4.03 -4.91
CA PHE A 160 -8.20 -5.44 -4.86
C PHE A 160 -7.63 -6.16 -3.65
N LEU A 161 -6.34 -5.99 -3.39
CA LEU A 161 -5.68 -6.60 -2.23
C LEU A 161 -6.05 -5.93 -0.90
N GLY A 162 -6.65 -4.74 -0.92
CA GLY A 162 -7.02 -4.00 0.28
C GLY A 162 -5.84 -3.53 1.14
N ILE A 163 -4.65 -3.48 0.54
CA ILE A 163 -3.39 -3.14 1.24
C ILE A 163 -2.94 -1.69 1.03
N GLY A 164 -3.66 -0.97 0.18
CA GLY A 164 -3.34 0.43 -0.09
C GLY A 164 -2.07 0.66 -0.91
N GLY A 165 -1.72 -0.26 -1.77
CA GLY A 165 -0.47 -0.24 -2.51
C GLY A 165 0.38 -1.44 -2.13
N GLY A 166 1.64 -1.32 -2.22
CA GLY A 166 2.46 -2.43 -1.79
C GLY A 166 3.83 -2.44 -2.46
N PRO A 167 4.52 -3.53 -2.23
CA PRO A 167 5.86 -3.71 -2.75
C PRO A 167 5.95 -3.57 -4.27
N ILE A 168 4.89 -3.97 -4.97
CA ILE A 168 4.82 -3.91 -6.44
C ILE A 168 4.95 -2.48 -6.97
N ASN A 169 4.42 -1.47 -6.25
CA ASN A 169 4.54 -0.08 -6.67
C ASN A 169 6.00 0.33 -6.81
N LEU A 170 6.84 -0.02 -5.84
CA LEU A 170 8.26 0.31 -5.87
C LEU A 170 8.98 -0.36 -7.03
N VAL A 171 8.73 -1.66 -7.23
CA VAL A 171 9.35 -2.41 -8.34
C VAL A 171 8.97 -1.81 -9.69
N VAL A 172 7.70 -1.48 -9.87
CA VAL A 172 7.21 -0.87 -11.11
C VAL A 172 7.84 0.52 -11.32
N LEU A 173 7.96 1.33 -10.27
CA LEU A 173 8.59 2.64 -10.34
C LEU A 173 10.10 2.53 -10.62
N PHE A 174 10.79 1.56 -10.04
CA PHE A 174 12.19 1.29 -10.36
C PHE A 174 12.38 0.83 -11.80
N TYR A 175 11.59 -0.16 -12.24
CA TYR A 175 11.78 -0.81 -13.54
C TYR A 175 11.34 0.04 -14.71
N PHE A 176 10.11 0.59 -14.66
CA PHE A 176 9.55 1.34 -15.78
C PHE A 176 9.98 2.79 -15.84
N PHE A 177 10.31 3.41 -14.71
CA PHE A 177 10.62 4.84 -14.64
C PHE A 177 12.05 5.15 -14.18
N SER A 178 12.84 4.14 -13.86
CA SER A 178 14.23 4.29 -13.39
C SER A 178 14.37 5.22 -12.18
N MET A 179 13.35 5.28 -11.32
CA MET A 179 13.37 6.11 -10.12
C MET A 179 14.32 5.51 -9.07
N ASP A 180 15.04 6.36 -8.35
CA ASP A 180 15.81 5.94 -7.17
C ASP A 180 14.89 5.59 -6.00
N THR A 181 15.44 4.93 -4.96
CA THR A 181 14.66 4.41 -3.83
C THR A 181 13.79 5.47 -3.14
N LYS A 182 14.32 6.67 -2.92
CA LYS A 182 13.59 7.74 -2.21
C LYS A 182 12.50 8.34 -3.08
N THR A 183 12.81 8.64 -4.33
CA THR A 183 11.86 9.14 -5.32
C THR A 183 10.73 8.13 -5.56
N ALA A 184 11.07 6.86 -5.70
CA ALA A 184 10.08 5.79 -5.85
C ALA A 184 9.19 5.68 -4.61
N ALA A 185 9.75 5.78 -3.40
CA ALA A 185 8.97 5.75 -2.17
C ALA A 185 7.96 6.91 -2.08
N GLU A 186 8.36 8.14 -2.40
CA GLU A 186 7.45 9.29 -2.37
C GLU A 186 6.36 9.18 -3.46
N ASN A 187 6.72 8.79 -4.70
CA ASN A 187 5.75 8.59 -5.78
C ASN A 187 4.81 7.41 -5.50
N SER A 188 5.30 6.34 -4.87
CA SER A 188 4.45 5.23 -4.42
C SER A 188 3.38 5.70 -3.43
N LEU A 189 3.76 6.48 -2.41
CA LEU A 189 2.79 7.03 -1.45
C LEU A 189 1.77 7.96 -2.14
N TYR A 190 2.19 8.68 -3.17
CA TYR A 190 1.30 9.52 -3.99
C TYR A 190 0.28 8.69 -4.76
N ILE A 191 0.71 7.61 -5.43
CA ILE A 191 -0.15 6.64 -6.12
C ILE A 191 -1.14 6.00 -5.14
N ILE A 192 -0.66 5.56 -3.98
CA ILE A 192 -1.47 4.95 -2.92
C ILE A 192 -2.56 5.91 -2.43
N PHE A 193 -2.22 7.18 -2.22
CA PHE A 193 -3.17 8.20 -1.80
C PHE A 193 -4.38 8.27 -2.75
N PHE A 194 -4.14 8.40 -4.06
CA PHE A 194 -5.23 8.49 -5.04
C PHE A 194 -6.02 7.19 -5.17
N SER A 195 -5.34 6.05 -5.21
CA SER A 195 -6.00 4.74 -5.27
C SER A 195 -6.89 4.49 -4.04
N GLN A 196 -6.41 4.80 -2.84
CA GLN A 196 -7.20 4.62 -1.62
C GLN A 196 -8.34 5.64 -1.51
N ALA A 197 -8.13 6.89 -1.90
CA ALA A 197 -9.20 7.88 -1.94
C ALA A 197 -10.38 7.39 -2.78
N THR A 198 -10.12 6.96 -4.02
CA THR A 198 -11.17 6.48 -4.92
C THR A 198 -11.80 5.18 -4.45
N SER A 199 -11.03 4.24 -3.90
CA SER A 199 -11.54 3.00 -3.32
C SER A 199 -12.48 3.25 -2.12
N LEU A 200 -12.12 4.19 -1.23
CA LEU A 200 -12.96 4.57 -0.09
C LEU A 200 -14.22 5.32 -0.53
N ILE A 201 -14.10 6.25 -1.50
CA ILE A 201 -15.25 6.94 -2.09
C ILE A 201 -16.20 5.93 -2.74
N ALA A 202 -15.68 4.97 -3.51
CA ALA A 202 -16.46 3.89 -4.09
C ALA A 202 -17.22 3.09 -3.02
N SER A 203 -16.57 2.77 -1.91
CA SER A 203 -17.21 2.06 -0.78
C SER A 203 -18.34 2.86 -0.16
N ALA A 204 -18.20 4.18 -0.07
CA ALA A 204 -19.22 5.08 0.46
C ALA A 204 -20.42 5.21 -0.49
N VAL A 205 -20.15 5.41 -1.79
CA VAL A 205 -21.19 5.56 -2.82
C VAL A 205 -22.00 4.27 -2.99
N THR A 206 -21.33 3.11 -3.01
CA THR A 206 -22.00 1.80 -3.14
C THR A 206 -22.63 1.31 -1.84
N LYS A 207 -22.57 2.10 -0.76
CA LYS A 207 -23.05 1.70 0.58
C LYS A 207 -22.50 0.35 1.05
N SER A 208 -21.32 -0.02 0.59
CA SER A 208 -20.66 -1.28 0.90
C SER A 208 -19.69 -1.15 2.08
N ILE A 209 -19.94 -0.20 2.98
CA ILE A 209 -19.17 -0.02 4.20
C ILE A 209 -19.59 -1.11 5.18
N PRO A 210 -18.65 -1.99 5.61
CA PRO A 210 -18.98 -3.00 6.61
C PRO A 210 -19.27 -2.35 7.96
N SER A 211 -19.99 -3.04 8.82
CA SER A 211 -20.16 -2.61 10.22
C SER A 211 -18.83 -2.78 10.98
N PHE A 212 -18.35 -1.72 11.61
CA PHE A 212 -17.08 -1.72 12.35
C PHE A 212 -17.15 -0.87 13.62
N PRO A 213 -16.30 -1.12 14.62
CA PRO A 213 -16.19 -0.28 15.79
C PRO A 213 -15.59 1.09 15.45
N VAL A 214 -16.39 2.15 15.52
CA VAL A 214 -15.94 3.53 15.15
C VAL A 214 -14.71 3.97 15.98
N LEU A 215 -14.70 3.63 17.26
CA LEU A 215 -13.58 3.96 18.16
C LEU A 215 -12.26 3.34 17.67
N MET A 216 -12.32 2.11 17.18
CA MET A 216 -11.16 1.41 16.61
C MET A 216 -10.65 2.12 15.35
N LEU A 217 -11.54 2.54 14.46
CA LEU A 217 -11.17 3.31 13.27
C LEU A 217 -10.43 4.60 13.67
N VAL A 218 -10.98 5.37 14.62
CA VAL A 218 -10.35 6.63 15.08
C VAL A 218 -8.94 6.39 15.60
N PHE A 219 -8.74 5.38 16.45
CA PHE A 219 -7.42 5.07 16.98
C PHE A 219 -6.46 4.59 15.89
N MET A 220 -6.91 3.73 14.96
CA MET A 220 -6.08 3.25 13.85
C MET A 220 -5.65 4.40 12.94
N VAL A 221 -6.55 5.35 12.64
CA VAL A 221 -6.26 6.56 11.85
C VAL A 221 -5.22 7.44 12.56
N LEU A 222 -5.39 7.71 13.86
CA LEU A 222 -4.42 8.49 14.63
C LEU A 222 -3.05 7.82 14.68
N CYS A 223 -3.01 6.50 14.89
CA CYS A 223 -1.77 5.70 14.83
C CYS A 223 -1.16 5.73 13.43
N GLY A 224 -1.98 5.69 12.38
CA GLY A 224 -1.56 5.80 10.98
C GLY A 224 -0.87 7.14 10.70
N ILE A 225 -1.49 8.24 11.09
CA ILE A 225 -0.92 9.60 10.93
C ILE A 225 0.37 9.72 11.74
N GLY A 226 0.35 9.37 13.02
CA GLY A 226 1.53 9.45 13.90
C GLY A 226 2.70 8.60 13.41
N GLY A 227 2.41 7.36 13.00
CA GLY A 227 3.40 6.46 12.38
C GLY A 227 3.94 7.00 11.07
N GLY A 228 3.08 7.55 10.21
CA GLY A 228 3.46 8.21 8.97
C GLY A 228 4.38 9.42 9.19
N MET A 229 4.08 10.24 10.19
CA MET A 229 4.93 11.38 10.60
C MET A 229 6.33 10.93 11.00
N LEU A 230 6.41 9.94 11.90
CA LEU A 230 7.67 9.41 12.39
C LEU A 230 8.45 8.73 11.28
N GLY A 231 7.80 7.85 10.51
CA GLY A 231 8.43 7.12 9.42
C GLY A 231 9.01 8.02 8.33
N ARG A 232 8.28 9.08 7.94
CA ARG A 232 8.80 10.08 7.00
C ARG A 232 10.02 10.83 7.56
N SER A 233 9.99 11.21 8.83
CA SER A 233 11.12 11.89 9.47
C SER A 233 12.37 11.00 9.50
N VAL A 234 12.19 9.71 9.75
CA VAL A 234 13.25 8.72 9.74
C VAL A 234 13.77 8.47 8.32
N ASN A 235 12.87 8.31 7.32
CA ASN A 235 13.25 8.10 5.92
C ASN A 235 14.17 9.21 5.40
N LYS A 236 13.90 10.47 5.74
CA LYS A 236 14.74 11.61 5.34
C LYS A 236 16.19 11.49 5.85
N LYS A 237 16.38 10.91 7.03
CA LYS A 237 17.70 10.76 7.67
C LYS A 237 18.43 9.48 7.26
N LEU A 238 17.70 8.47 6.82
CA LEU A 238 18.28 7.19 6.44
C LEU A 238 18.88 7.24 5.02
N PRO A 239 20.07 6.67 4.79
CA PRO A 239 20.58 6.47 3.44
C PRO A 239 19.75 5.40 2.70
N ALA A 240 19.63 5.53 1.36
CA ALA A 240 18.83 4.65 0.52
C ALA A 240 19.14 3.14 0.74
N LYS A 241 20.40 2.80 0.91
CA LYS A 241 20.82 1.41 1.16
C LYS A 241 20.23 0.78 2.42
N HIS A 242 19.98 1.58 3.47
CA HIS A 242 19.34 1.08 4.69
C HIS A 242 17.83 0.90 4.49
N VAL A 243 17.21 1.80 3.71
CA VAL A 243 15.80 1.67 3.33
C VAL A 243 15.59 0.39 2.50
N ASP A 244 16.47 0.12 1.53
CA ASP A 244 16.42 -1.12 0.72
C ASP A 244 16.57 -2.39 1.58
N ARG A 245 17.49 -2.41 2.55
CA ARG A 245 17.66 -3.56 3.46
C ARG A 245 16.41 -3.77 4.34
N LEU A 246 15.87 -2.69 4.86
CA LEU A 246 14.65 -2.73 5.67
C LEU A 246 13.47 -3.24 4.84
N PHE A 247 13.37 -2.80 3.59
CA PHE A 247 12.37 -3.26 2.64
C PHE A 247 12.50 -4.77 2.36
N ILE A 248 13.71 -5.29 2.10
CA ILE A 248 13.95 -6.73 1.89
C ILE A 248 13.54 -7.54 3.13
N GLY A 249 13.99 -7.13 4.32
CA GLY A 249 13.62 -7.81 5.56
C GLY A 249 12.10 -7.83 5.78
N LEU A 250 11.44 -6.71 5.50
CA LEU A 250 9.99 -6.61 5.59
C LEU A 250 9.28 -7.55 4.61
N MET A 251 9.77 -7.67 3.36
CA MET A 251 9.20 -8.61 2.38
C MET A 251 9.23 -10.04 2.88
N VAL A 252 10.34 -10.47 3.49
CA VAL A 252 10.47 -11.81 4.07
C VAL A 252 9.43 -12.02 5.17
N VAL A 253 9.25 -11.05 6.07
CA VAL A 253 8.26 -11.14 7.16
C VAL A 253 6.84 -11.24 6.59
N ILE A 254 6.50 -10.40 5.59
CA ILE A 254 5.18 -10.43 4.96
C ILE A 254 4.94 -11.79 4.27
N MET A 255 5.93 -12.34 3.58
CA MET A 255 5.82 -13.66 2.95
C MET A 255 5.51 -14.75 3.98
N LEU A 256 6.20 -14.75 5.11
CA LEU A 256 5.94 -15.73 6.18
C LEU A 256 4.52 -15.61 6.75
N ILE A 257 4.04 -14.38 6.96
CA ILE A 257 2.67 -14.15 7.42
C ILE A 257 1.64 -14.58 6.36
N CYS A 258 1.91 -14.29 5.07
CA CYS A 258 1.02 -14.71 3.98
C CYS A 258 0.95 -16.24 3.86
N ILE A 259 2.08 -16.95 4.00
CA ILE A 259 2.10 -18.43 4.01
C ILE A 259 1.25 -18.94 5.18
N TYR A 260 1.43 -18.38 6.37
CA TYR A 260 0.62 -18.75 7.55
C TYR A 260 -0.88 -18.53 7.28
N ASN A 261 -1.28 -17.38 6.72
CA ASN A 261 -2.67 -17.09 6.40
C ASN A 261 -3.24 -18.07 5.36
N VAL A 262 -2.49 -18.36 4.29
CA VAL A 262 -2.92 -19.32 3.27
C VAL A 262 -3.13 -20.70 3.88
N CYS A 263 -2.21 -21.18 4.72
CA CYS A 263 -2.36 -22.48 5.41
C CYS A 263 -3.60 -22.51 6.32
N ASN A 264 -3.88 -21.41 7.03
CA ASN A 264 -5.06 -21.34 7.91
C ASN A 264 -6.40 -21.31 7.14
N TYR A 265 -6.42 -20.74 5.91
CA TYR A 265 -7.62 -20.73 5.09
C TYR A 265 -7.87 -22.05 4.34
N THR A 266 -6.85 -22.88 4.17
CA THR A 266 -6.92 -24.14 3.42
C THR A 266 -6.99 -25.38 4.30
N GLY A 267 -6.66 -25.28 5.57
CA GLY A 267 -6.76 -26.34 6.57
C GLY A 267 -8.05 -26.25 7.36
#